data_3ce2fb44da1d4d030ffdf22f44714bf7
#
_entry.id   3ce2fb44da1d4d030ffdf22f44714bf7
#
_cell.length_a   1.000
_cell.length_b   1.000
_cell.length_c   1.000
_cell.angle_alpha   90.00
_cell.angle_beta   90.00
_cell.angle_gamma   90.00
#
_symmetry.space_group_name_H-M   'P 1'
#
loop_
_entity.id
_entity.type
_entity.pdbx_description
1 polymer ?
#
loop_
_entity_poly.entity_id
_entity_poly.type
_entity_poly.pdbx_seq_one_letter_code
_entity_poly.pdbx_strand_id
1 'polypeptide(L)'
;MQFTRLILTSLILSFAVKAAPFKKVLTDARKGYRISNWQMVANDMPGYKGEAKWHIRKRILQGGKQEGVEIIEVDNGKLRLRVIPTRGMGILDAQLGDVWLGWDSPIKEVVHPKFVNLESRGGLGWIEGFNEWMARCGLEYAGHPGKDKFITNTGATGEMDLTLHGKIANIPASEVIVTVDRETPYTIRLRGRVDERVFFGPKLELWTEISTVPGSSTFTISDTLTNRGSESQEFMLIYHANYGSPLLEQGAKLMVAAERVAPFNDHAAKAVNRWNTYAAPKSGFVEEVYQIFPFADEQGRTTIQLQNARGNRGVAMNWSLKQLPYLTQWKNTVAKTDGYVTGLEPGTSFPHNRSWERAAGRVSKLKPGQARSFSIQVGIQSGKEEVEAVAKKIIKLQGNRRTLVQAKPEPNPLPKTEDK
;
A
#
# COMPACT_ATOMS: atom_id res chain seq x y z
N MET A 1 -3.38 28.24 -71.73
CA MET A 1 -3.14 28.55 -70.33
C MET A 1 -4.25 27.84 -69.53
N GLN A 2 -3.93 26.67 -68.95
CA GLN A 2 -4.84 25.93 -68.07
C GLN A 2 -4.51 26.29 -66.65
N PHE A 3 -5.48 26.86 -65.88
CA PHE A 3 -5.38 27.14 -64.48
C PHE A 3 -5.81 25.91 -63.66
N THR A 4 -4.87 25.24 -63.01
CA THR A 4 -5.16 24.15 -62.05
C THR A 4 -5.55 24.78 -60.73
N ARG A 5 -6.79 24.60 -60.28
CA ARG A 5 -7.22 24.99 -58.94
C ARG A 5 -6.76 23.94 -57.90
N LEU A 6 -5.93 24.35 -57.00
CA LEU A 6 -5.54 23.59 -55.81
C LEU A 6 -6.67 23.73 -54.79
N ILE A 7 -7.33 22.62 -54.44
CA ILE A 7 -8.30 22.55 -53.34
C ILE A 7 -7.54 22.21 -52.06
N LEU A 8 -7.38 23.18 -51.18
CA LEU A 8 -6.79 22.98 -49.84
C LEU A 8 -7.88 22.43 -48.92
N THR A 9 -7.86 21.12 -48.63
CA THR A 9 -8.75 20.50 -47.67
C THR A 9 -8.15 20.69 -46.24
N SER A 10 -8.69 21.62 -45.48
CA SER A 10 -8.29 21.84 -44.08
C SER A 10 -8.89 20.71 -43.21
N LEU A 11 -8.03 19.86 -42.66
CA LEU A 11 -8.37 18.85 -41.67
C LEU A 11 -8.61 19.57 -40.33
N ILE A 12 -9.84 19.77 -39.94
CA ILE A 12 -10.20 20.29 -38.60
C ILE A 12 -10.09 19.11 -37.64
N LEU A 13 -8.95 19.01 -36.89
CA LEU A 13 -8.86 18.15 -35.73
C LEU A 13 -9.72 18.75 -34.61
N SER A 14 -10.92 18.21 -34.42
CA SER A 14 -11.73 18.55 -33.25
C SER A 14 -11.18 17.81 -32.05
N PHE A 15 -10.42 18.51 -31.20
CA PHE A 15 -10.09 18.04 -29.85
C PHE A 15 -11.40 18.05 -29.04
N ALA A 16 -11.92 16.87 -28.72
CA ALA A 16 -13.01 16.75 -27.78
C ALA A 16 -12.53 17.24 -26.39
N VAL A 17 -12.96 18.42 -25.96
CA VAL A 17 -12.69 18.92 -24.62
C VAL A 17 -13.46 18.03 -23.64
N LYS A 18 -12.76 17.22 -22.87
CA LYS A 18 -13.36 16.40 -21.81
C LYS A 18 -14.07 17.30 -20.79
N ALA A 19 -15.28 16.93 -20.41
CA ALA A 19 -16.02 17.63 -19.37
C ALA A 19 -15.24 17.58 -18.03
N ALA A 20 -15.14 18.73 -17.36
CA ALA A 20 -14.46 18.79 -16.06
C ALA A 20 -15.10 17.80 -15.06
N PRO A 21 -14.32 17.01 -14.31
CA PRO A 21 -14.85 16.05 -13.37
C PRO A 21 -15.65 16.72 -12.26
N PHE A 22 -16.58 16.02 -11.67
CA PHE A 22 -17.15 16.41 -10.38
C PHE A 22 -16.02 16.45 -9.36
N LYS A 23 -15.98 17.47 -8.50
CA LYS A 23 -14.97 17.63 -7.44
C LYS A 23 -15.62 18.08 -6.14
N LYS A 24 -15.30 17.37 -5.04
CA LYS A 24 -15.71 17.75 -3.69
C LYS A 24 -14.52 17.69 -2.75
N VAL A 25 -14.19 18.81 -2.12
CA VAL A 25 -13.23 18.85 -1.01
C VAL A 25 -13.96 18.42 0.25
N LEU A 26 -13.42 17.44 0.97
CA LEU A 26 -13.96 16.92 2.23
C LEU A 26 -13.19 17.43 3.44
N THR A 27 -11.89 17.70 3.27
CA THR A 27 -10.98 18.23 4.29
C THR A 27 -9.97 19.16 3.64
N ASP A 28 -9.71 20.32 4.23
CA ASP A 28 -8.63 21.25 3.87
C ASP A 28 -8.15 21.95 5.16
N ALA A 29 -7.09 21.42 5.76
CA ALA A 29 -6.56 21.90 7.03
C ALA A 29 -6.05 23.35 6.97
N ARG A 30 -5.56 23.82 5.78
CA ARG A 30 -5.10 25.19 5.62
C ARG A 30 -6.23 26.21 5.71
N LYS A 31 -7.45 25.80 5.38
CA LYS A 31 -8.66 26.62 5.44
C LYS A 31 -9.48 26.38 6.70
N GLY A 32 -9.02 25.51 7.61
CA GLY A 32 -9.80 25.08 8.77
C GLY A 32 -11.11 24.38 8.38
N TYR A 33 -11.16 23.73 7.21
CA TYR A 33 -12.37 23.17 6.64
C TYR A 33 -12.41 21.66 6.76
N ARG A 34 -13.51 21.13 7.28
CA ARG A 34 -13.76 19.69 7.39
C ARG A 34 -15.27 19.41 7.36
N ILE A 35 -15.69 18.51 6.49
CA ILE A 35 -17.06 17.98 6.48
C ILE A 35 -17.11 16.73 7.36
N SER A 36 -18.01 16.68 8.33
CA SER A 36 -18.15 15.53 9.25
C SER A 36 -18.83 14.35 8.57
N ASN A 37 -19.99 14.60 7.94
CA ASN A 37 -20.76 13.57 7.22
C ASN A 37 -21.09 14.07 5.82
N TRP A 38 -20.90 13.20 4.85
CA TRP A 38 -21.21 13.51 3.45
C TRP A 38 -21.47 12.22 2.68
N GLN A 39 -22.37 12.27 1.73
CA GLN A 39 -22.60 11.18 0.78
C GLN A 39 -22.90 11.71 -0.61
N MET A 40 -22.66 10.86 -1.59
CA MET A 40 -23.03 11.01 -2.99
C MET A 40 -23.37 9.64 -3.55
N VAL A 41 -24.43 9.55 -4.34
CA VAL A 41 -24.81 8.33 -5.05
C VAL A 41 -24.76 8.57 -6.56
N ALA A 42 -24.77 7.51 -7.35
CA ALA A 42 -24.70 7.56 -8.81
C ALA A 42 -25.73 8.53 -9.42
N ASN A 43 -26.95 8.55 -8.87
CA ASN A 43 -28.04 9.41 -9.34
C ASN A 43 -27.83 10.92 -9.07
N ASP A 44 -26.96 11.26 -8.13
CA ASP A 44 -26.58 12.66 -7.83
C ASP A 44 -25.58 13.21 -8.86
N MET A 45 -24.99 12.33 -9.69
CA MET A 45 -24.00 12.70 -10.70
C MET A 45 -24.67 13.18 -11.98
N PRO A 46 -24.63 14.48 -12.31
CA PRO A 46 -25.24 14.97 -13.55
C PRO A 46 -24.62 14.32 -14.79
N GLY A 47 -25.48 13.73 -15.62
CA GLY A 47 -25.06 13.10 -16.87
C GLY A 47 -24.49 11.69 -16.72
N TYR A 48 -24.55 11.07 -15.55
CA TYR A 48 -24.19 9.66 -15.39
C TYR A 48 -25.14 8.76 -16.17
N LYS A 49 -24.59 7.92 -17.05
CA LYS A 49 -25.33 6.98 -17.90
C LYS A 49 -24.91 5.51 -17.68
N GLY A 50 -24.08 5.26 -16.65
CA GLY A 50 -23.67 3.90 -16.33
C GLY A 50 -24.76 3.13 -15.58
N GLU A 51 -24.69 1.81 -15.62
CA GLU A 51 -25.66 0.92 -14.94
C GLU A 51 -25.33 0.67 -13.47
N ALA A 52 -24.06 0.82 -13.09
CA ALA A 52 -23.59 0.52 -11.75
C ALA A 52 -24.12 1.55 -10.74
N LYS A 53 -24.71 1.05 -9.65
CA LYS A 53 -25.23 1.85 -8.54
C LYS A 53 -24.10 2.06 -7.51
N TRP A 54 -23.26 3.06 -7.75
CA TRP A 54 -22.17 3.38 -6.83
C TRP A 54 -22.57 4.42 -5.80
N HIS A 55 -21.84 4.45 -4.66
CA HIS A 55 -21.94 5.52 -3.69
C HIS A 55 -20.59 5.82 -3.04
N ILE A 56 -20.46 7.04 -2.51
CA ILE A 56 -19.34 7.47 -1.68
C ILE A 56 -19.93 8.05 -0.40
N ARG A 57 -19.45 7.60 0.76
CA ARG A 57 -19.94 8.07 2.05
C ARG A 57 -18.78 8.38 2.98
N LYS A 58 -18.77 9.59 3.55
CA LYS A 58 -17.88 9.96 4.65
C LYS A 58 -18.64 9.97 5.96
N ARG A 59 -18.04 9.44 7.02
CA ARG A 59 -18.53 9.52 8.40
C ARG A 59 -17.37 9.63 9.38
N ILE A 60 -17.67 10.13 10.59
CA ILE A 60 -16.75 10.15 11.73
C ILE A 60 -17.18 9.04 12.71
N LEU A 61 -16.24 8.22 13.13
CA LEU A 61 -16.45 7.19 14.14
C LEU A 61 -16.52 7.83 15.53
N GLN A 62 -17.33 7.24 16.41
CA GLN A 62 -17.56 7.73 17.76
C GLN A 62 -17.30 6.64 18.79
N GLY A 63 -16.93 7.05 20.00
CA GLY A 63 -16.70 6.21 21.16
C GLY A 63 -15.35 5.48 21.15
N GLY A 64 -14.84 5.18 22.33
CA GLY A 64 -13.59 4.46 22.54
C GLY A 64 -12.38 5.14 21.89
N LYS A 65 -11.39 4.32 21.52
CA LYS A 65 -10.18 4.81 20.85
C LYS A 65 -10.40 5.23 19.39
N GLN A 66 -11.56 4.94 18.82
CA GLN A 66 -11.93 5.39 17.45
C GLN A 66 -12.56 6.78 17.41
N GLU A 67 -12.79 7.44 18.55
CA GLU A 67 -13.39 8.76 18.61
C GLU A 67 -12.70 9.77 17.72
N GLY A 68 -13.45 10.31 16.73
CA GLY A 68 -12.96 11.30 15.79
C GLY A 68 -12.26 10.76 14.53
N VAL A 69 -12.14 9.44 14.38
CA VAL A 69 -11.57 8.81 13.17
C VAL A 69 -12.52 8.98 11.98
N GLU A 70 -11.99 9.45 10.87
CA GLU A 70 -12.72 9.58 9.61
C GLU A 70 -12.65 8.28 8.81
N ILE A 71 -13.81 7.83 8.30
CA ILE A 71 -13.92 6.73 7.33
C ILE A 71 -14.58 7.25 6.07
N ILE A 72 -14.00 6.93 4.91
CA ILE A 72 -14.62 7.16 3.63
C ILE A 72 -14.82 5.81 2.96
N GLU A 73 -16.08 5.47 2.75
CA GLU A 73 -16.52 4.30 2.00
C GLU A 73 -16.73 4.69 0.55
N VAL A 74 -16.12 3.93 -0.35
CA VAL A 74 -16.34 3.99 -1.80
C VAL A 74 -16.88 2.62 -2.22
N ASP A 75 -18.13 2.59 -2.62
CA ASP A 75 -18.76 1.41 -3.23
C ASP A 75 -18.98 1.71 -4.72
N ASN A 76 -18.34 0.95 -5.59
CA ASN A 76 -18.44 1.17 -7.03
C ASN A 76 -19.60 0.39 -7.71
N GLY A 77 -20.47 -0.22 -6.89
CA GLY A 77 -21.58 -1.08 -7.36
C GLY A 77 -21.21 -2.56 -7.46
N LYS A 78 -19.94 -2.93 -7.28
CA LYS A 78 -19.46 -4.32 -7.24
C LYS A 78 -18.41 -4.51 -6.13
N LEU A 79 -17.54 -3.56 -5.96
CA LEU A 79 -16.43 -3.54 -5.01
C LEU A 79 -16.62 -2.39 -4.01
N ARG A 80 -16.53 -2.67 -2.72
CA ARG A 80 -16.55 -1.69 -1.64
C ARG A 80 -15.17 -1.54 -1.02
N LEU A 81 -14.75 -0.31 -0.78
CA LEU A 81 -13.50 0.08 -0.11
C LEU A 81 -13.81 0.98 1.08
N ARG A 82 -13.10 0.81 2.21
CA ARG A 82 -13.13 1.76 3.32
C ARG A 82 -11.73 2.32 3.56
N VAL A 83 -11.61 3.64 3.41
CA VAL A 83 -10.35 4.37 3.56
C VAL A 83 -10.37 5.19 4.84
N ILE A 84 -9.22 5.32 5.51
CA ILE A 84 -9.05 6.01 6.79
C ILE A 84 -8.18 7.26 6.61
N PRO A 85 -8.75 8.44 6.28
CA PRO A 85 -7.97 9.67 6.15
C PRO A 85 -7.17 10.01 7.40
N THR A 86 -7.71 9.74 8.58
CA THR A 86 -7.07 9.99 9.88
C THR A 86 -5.83 9.14 10.11
N ARG A 87 -5.69 8.03 9.38
CA ARG A 87 -4.55 7.10 9.46
C ARG A 87 -3.79 7.01 8.13
N GLY A 88 -3.17 8.14 7.72
CA GLY A 88 -2.29 8.19 6.55
C GLY A 88 -2.93 7.76 5.23
N MET A 89 -4.24 7.91 5.08
CA MET A 89 -5.00 7.38 3.93
C MET A 89 -4.88 5.85 3.79
N GLY A 90 -4.70 5.12 4.89
CA GLY A 90 -4.73 3.66 4.93
C GLY A 90 -6.08 3.09 4.48
N ILE A 91 -6.11 1.86 4.03
CA ILE A 91 -7.35 1.17 3.63
C ILE A 91 -7.69 0.17 4.72
N LEU A 92 -8.83 0.38 5.38
CA LEU A 92 -9.30 -0.50 6.45
C LEU A 92 -9.61 -1.88 5.91
N ASP A 93 -10.40 -1.94 4.85
CA ASP A 93 -10.75 -3.16 4.13
C ASP A 93 -11.24 -2.90 2.71
N ALA A 94 -11.36 -3.99 1.95
CA ALA A 94 -12.08 -4.02 0.68
C ALA A 94 -12.90 -5.31 0.60
N GLN A 95 -14.02 -5.28 -0.14
CA GLN A 95 -14.91 -6.43 -0.26
C GLN A 95 -15.51 -6.53 -1.66
N LEU A 96 -15.48 -7.73 -2.22
CA LEU A 96 -16.16 -8.10 -3.47
C LEU A 96 -16.92 -9.40 -3.23
N GLY A 97 -18.24 -9.31 -3.16
CA GLY A 97 -19.07 -10.45 -2.78
C GLY A 97 -18.67 -11.03 -1.43
N ASP A 98 -18.27 -12.30 -1.42
CA ASP A 98 -17.79 -13.01 -0.22
C ASP A 98 -16.26 -12.98 -0.02
N VAL A 99 -15.53 -12.31 -0.90
CA VAL A 99 -14.09 -12.11 -0.76
C VAL A 99 -13.81 -10.81 -0.03
N TRP A 100 -13.28 -10.92 1.18
CA TRP A 100 -12.91 -9.81 2.03
C TRP A 100 -11.39 -9.64 2.09
N LEU A 101 -10.90 -8.46 1.78
CA LEU A 101 -9.53 -8.02 2.03
C LEU A 101 -9.48 -7.31 3.37
N GLY A 102 -8.83 -7.93 4.32
CA GLY A 102 -8.75 -7.52 5.72
C GLY A 102 -8.36 -8.71 6.58
N TRP A 103 -8.35 -8.52 7.88
CA TRP A 103 -8.04 -9.55 8.85
C TRP A 103 -8.70 -9.26 10.19
N ASP A 104 -8.93 -10.30 10.99
CA ASP A 104 -9.51 -10.17 12.32
C ASP A 104 -8.42 -9.83 13.34
N SER A 105 -8.04 -8.54 13.36
CA SER A 105 -7.06 -8.04 14.31
C SER A 105 -7.58 -8.14 15.75
N PRO A 106 -6.71 -8.43 16.73
CA PRO A 106 -7.04 -8.25 18.14
C PRO A 106 -7.43 -6.80 18.49
N ILE A 107 -6.99 -5.82 17.70
CA ILE A 107 -7.36 -4.41 17.82
C ILE A 107 -8.68 -4.19 17.09
N LYS A 108 -9.77 -4.15 17.83
CA LYS A 108 -11.13 -4.13 17.25
C LYS A 108 -11.60 -2.75 16.81
N GLU A 109 -11.08 -1.69 17.44
CA GLU A 109 -11.41 -0.30 17.11
C GLU A 109 -10.44 0.22 16.04
N VAL A 110 -10.89 1.11 15.16
CA VAL A 110 -10.00 1.89 14.30
C VAL A 110 -9.36 2.99 15.15
N VAL A 111 -8.20 2.70 15.71
CA VAL A 111 -7.56 3.55 16.73
C VAL A 111 -7.15 4.90 16.15
N HIS A 112 -7.61 5.99 16.78
CA HIS A 112 -7.19 7.34 16.43
C HIS A 112 -5.69 7.52 16.77
N PRO A 113 -4.86 8.13 15.90
CA PRO A 113 -3.41 8.32 16.14
C PRO A 113 -3.04 8.93 17.49
N LYS A 114 -3.92 9.78 18.06
CA LYS A 114 -3.70 10.38 19.39
C LYS A 114 -3.56 9.38 20.54
N PHE A 115 -4.03 8.13 20.33
CA PHE A 115 -3.92 7.04 21.31
C PHE A 115 -2.80 6.05 21.01
N VAL A 116 -2.02 6.29 19.94
CA VAL A 116 -0.87 5.45 19.57
C VAL A 116 0.41 6.13 20.02
N ASN A 117 1.12 5.51 20.95
CA ASN A 117 2.47 5.93 21.32
C ASN A 117 3.49 5.08 20.56
N LEU A 118 4.07 5.62 19.49
CA LEU A 118 5.00 4.90 18.64
C LEU A 118 6.24 4.39 19.40
N GLU A 119 6.65 5.06 20.47
CA GLU A 119 7.83 4.72 21.28
C GLU A 119 7.55 3.62 22.32
N SER A 120 6.28 3.29 22.55
CA SER A 120 5.93 2.26 23.52
C SER A 120 6.55 0.90 23.15
N ARG A 121 6.75 0.04 24.17
CA ARG A 121 7.30 -1.31 24.00
C ARG A 121 8.64 -1.37 23.23
N GLY A 122 9.51 -0.37 23.45
CA GLY A 122 10.81 -0.30 22.78
C GLY A 122 10.70 0.06 21.29
N GLY A 123 9.77 0.95 20.94
CA GLY A 123 9.55 1.40 19.57
C GLY A 123 8.55 0.56 18.77
N LEU A 124 7.83 -0.36 19.40
CA LEU A 124 6.83 -1.23 18.75
C LEU A 124 5.41 -0.66 18.81
N GLY A 125 5.21 0.58 19.28
CA GLY A 125 3.88 1.16 19.50
C GLY A 125 2.98 1.26 18.28
N TRP A 126 3.52 1.17 17.08
CA TRP A 126 2.75 1.12 15.83
C TRP A 126 1.69 0.00 15.84
N ILE A 127 2.00 -1.15 16.47
CA ILE A 127 1.08 -2.30 16.56
C ILE A 127 -0.15 -2.03 17.45
N GLU A 128 -0.15 -0.98 18.28
CA GLU A 128 -1.29 -0.64 19.15
C GLU A 128 -2.51 -0.14 18.36
N GLY A 129 -2.31 0.25 17.10
CA GLY A 129 -3.39 0.66 16.20
C GLY A 129 -3.57 -0.24 14.98
N PHE A 130 -2.85 -1.35 14.90
CA PHE A 130 -2.73 -2.14 13.68
C PHE A 130 -3.94 -3.04 13.41
N ASN A 131 -4.79 -2.62 12.46
CA ASN A 131 -5.96 -3.40 12.02
C ASN A 131 -6.37 -3.16 10.57
N GLU A 132 -5.62 -2.35 9.81
CA GLU A 132 -5.90 -2.06 8.42
C GLU A 132 -5.59 -3.26 7.51
N TRP A 133 -6.36 -3.40 6.42
CA TRP A 133 -5.94 -4.24 5.32
C TRP A 133 -4.64 -3.74 4.70
N MET A 134 -4.52 -2.42 4.47
CA MET A 134 -3.29 -1.86 3.92
C MET A 134 -2.92 -0.57 4.65
N ALA A 135 -1.78 -0.62 5.35
CA ALA A 135 -1.11 0.53 5.94
C ALA A 135 0.17 0.84 5.15
N ARG A 136 0.52 2.11 5.03
CA ARG A 136 1.85 2.50 4.54
C ARG A 136 2.83 2.52 5.70
N CYS A 137 4.03 2.00 5.47
CA CYS A 137 5.17 2.14 6.37
C CYS A 137 6.13 3.15 5.75
N GLY A 138 6.57 4.15 6.49
CA GLY A 138 7.42 5.25 5.99
C GLY A 138 7.15 6.54 6.76
N LEU A 139 7.55 7.70 6.22
CA LEU A 139 8.27 7.96 4.96
C LEU A 139 9.77 8.14 5.17
N GLU A 140 10.16 8.81 6.27
CA GLU A 140 11.56 9.02 6.62
C GLU A 140 12.29 7.68 6.80
N TYR A 141 11.61 6.73 7.41
CA TYR A 141 12.06 5.35 7.61
C TYR A 141 10.88 4.39 7.67
N ALA A 142 11.15 3.10 7.37
CA ALA A 142 10.22 1.99 7.56
C ALA A 142 10.97 0.80 8.16
N GLY A 143 10.25 -0.23 8.59
CA GLY A 143 10.85 -1.47 9.10
C GLY A 143 11.06 -1.48 10.60
N HIS A 144 12.03 -2.28 11.06
CA HIS A 144 12.25 -2.56 12.47
C HIS A 144 12.76 -1.34 13.25
N PRO A 145 12.40 -1.23 14.56
CA PRO A 145 12.91 -0.20 15.43
C PRO A 145 14.42 -0.37 15.66
N GLY A 146 15.06 0.64 16.19
CA GLY A 146 16.47 0.66 16.55
C GLY A 146 17.10 2.03 16.33
N LYS A 147 18.43 2.11 16.50
CA LYS A 147 19.14 3.37 16.42
C LYS A 147 19.64 3.67 15.02
N ASP A 148 19.66 4.97 14.69
CA ASP A 148 20.27 5.48 13.48
C ASP A 148 20.93 6.84 13.72
N LYS A 149 21.86 7.22 12.86
CA LYS A 149 22.58 8.50 12.95
C LYS A 149 21.97 9.53 12.02
N PHE A 150 21.99 10.77 12.43
CA PHE A 150 21.56 11.91 11.62
C PHE A 150 22.45 13.12 11.89
N ILE A 151 22.41 14.14 11.01
CA ILE A 151 23.10 15.42 11.24
C ILE A 151 22.14 16.35 11.95
N THR A 152 22.56 16.82 13.13
CA THR A 152 21.80 17.78 13.93
C THR A 152 21.80 19.18 13.30
N ASN A 153 20.94 20.06 13.80
CA ASN A 153 20.88 21.47 13.37
C ASN A 153 22.17 22.26 13.67
N THR A 154 23.06 21.74 14.50
CA THR A 154 24.38 22.33 14.79
C THR A 154 25.50 21.74 13.94
N GLY A 155 25.19 20.83 13.00
CA GLY A 155 26.16 20.15 12.14
C GLY A 155 26.88 18.96 12.78
N ALA A 156 26.59 18.63 14.04
CA ALA A 156 27.14 17.46 14.72
C ALA A 156 26.38 16.19 14.33
N THR A 157 27.03 15.05 14.48
CA THR A 157 26.35 13.74 14.38
C THR A 157 25.55 13.48 15.65
N GLY A 158 24.25 13.31 15.52
CA GLY A 158 23.35 12.85 16.57
C GLY A 158 22.88 11.43 16.32
N GLU A 159 22.24 10.84 17.34
CA GLU A 159 21.60 9.53 17.27
C GLU A 159 20.09 9.69 17.51
N MET A 160 19.28 8.94 16.80
CA MET A 160 17.81 8.91 16.95
C MET A 160 17.31 7.48 17.08
N ASP A 161 16.28 7.29 17.89
CA ASP A 161 15.55 6.04 17.97
C ASP A 161 14.50 5.99 16.87
N LEU A 162 14.55 4.96 16.05
CA LEU A 162 13.55 4.66 15.03
C LEU A 162 12.50 3.73 15.62
N THR A 163 11.25 3.99 15.30
CA THR A 163 10.12 3.15 15.71
C THR A 163 9.69 2.21 14.57
N LEU A 164 8.94 1.18 14.90
CA LEU A 164 8.44 0.22 13.91
C LEU A 164 7.64 0.94 12.81
N HIS A 165 7.97 0.68 11.56
CA HIS A 165 7.25 1.08 10.34
C HIS A 165 7.08 2.60 10.13
N GLY A 166 7.79 3.44 10.91
CA GLY A 166 7.73 4.90 10.74
C GLY A 166 6.41 5.52 11.17
N LYS A 167 6.12 6.72 10.66
CA LYS A 167 5.06 7.59 11.20
C LYS A 167 3.84 7.72 10.31
N ILE A 168 3.97 7.47 8.99
CA ILE A 168 2.97 7.86 7.99
C ILE A 168 1.57 7.31 8.26
N ALA A 169 1.45 6.06 8.76
CA ALA A 169 0.17 5.45 9.09
C ALA A 169 -0.56 6.13 10.26
N ASN A 170 0.14 6.99 11.02
CA ASN A 170 -0.40 7.71 12.17
C ASN A 170 -0.42 9.24 11.97
N ILE A 171 -0.34 9.71 10.72
CA ILE A 171 -0.47 11.12 10.37
C ILE A 171 -1.80 11.34 9.64
N PRO A 172 -2.72 12.16 10.17
CA PRO A 172 -3.96 12.48 9.49
C PRO A 172 -3.72 13.24 8.17
N ALA A 173 -4.55 12.95 7.16
CA ALA A 173 -4.51 13.66 5.89
C ALA A 173 -4.93 15.13 6.09
N SER A 174 -4.09 16.04 5.60
CA SER A 174 -4.31 17.49 5.68
C SER A 174 -5.25 18.04 4.60
N GLU A 175 -5.43 17.27 3.52
CA GLU A 175 -6.39 17.57 2.44
C GLU A 175 -7.00 16.26 1.94
N VAL A 176 -8.33 16.26 1.72
CA VAL A 176 -9.07 15.10 1.20
C VAL A 176 -10.06 15.55 0.15
N ILE A 177 -9.98 14.94 -1.04
CA ILE A 177 -10.76 15.33 -2.21
C ILE A 177 -11.37 14.09 -2.85
N VAL A 178 -12.65 14.17 -3.22
CA VAL A 178 -13.32 13.20 -4.10
C VAL A 178 -13.46 13.83 -5.47
N THR A 179 -13.17 13.04 -6.51
CA THR A 179 -13.48 13.39 -7.89
C THR A 179 -14.16 12.21 -8.59
N VAL A 180 -15.10 12.52 -9.51
CA VAL A 180 -15.75 11.53 -10.36
C VAL A 180 -15.76 12.07 -11.79
N ASP A 181 -15.23 11.31 -12.74
CA ASP A 181 -15.25 11.70 -14.15
C ASP A 181 -16.70 11.76 -14.66
N ARG A 182 -17.03 12.74 -15.51
CA ARG A 182 -18.37 12.90 -16.11
C ARG A 182 -18.59 12.05 -17.34
N GLU A 183 -17.54 11.45 -17.85
CA GLU A 183 -17.54 10.62 -19.06
C GLU A 183 -17.07 9.22 -18.73
N THR A 184 -17.44 8.26 -19.56
CA THR A 184 -16.98 6.87 -19.48
C THR A 184 -15.44 6.84 -19.44
N PRO A 185 -14.85 6.07 -18.49
CA PRO A 185 -15.47 5.06 -17.64
C PRO A 185 -15.97 5.57 -16.26
N TYR A 186 -16.20 6.86 -16.07
CA TYR A 186 -16.71 7.46 -14.82
C TYR A 186 -15.83 7.18 -13.59
N THR A 187 -14.53 7.23 -13.75
CA THR A 187 -13.59 6.87 -12.69
C THR A 187 -13.84 7.67 -11.41
N ILE A 188 -14.02 6.94 -10.32
CA ILE A 188 -14.14 7.48 -8.96
C ILE A 188 -12.74 7.54 -8.37
N ARG A 189 -12.34 8.71 -7.81
CA ARG A 189 -11.04 8.92 -7.15
C ARG A 189 -11.24 9.54 -5.79
N LEU A 190 -10.59 8.95 -4.80
CA LEU A 190 -10.41 9.52 -3.48
C LEU A 190 -8.94 9.88 -3.31
N ARG A 191 -8.66 11.16 -3.14
CA ARG A 191 -7.30 11.69 -3.03
C ARG A 191 -7.07 12.36 -1.70
N GLY A 192 -5.92 12.11 -1.07
CA GLY A 192 -5.53 12.74 0.19
C GLY A 192 -4.06 13.13 0.23
N ARG A 193 -3.75 14.19 0.99
CA ARG A 193 -2.38 14.64 1.22
C ARG A 193 -1.99 14.38 2.67
N VAL A 194 -0.85 13.72 2.86
CA VAL A 194 -0.25 13.46 4.16
C VAL A 194 1.15 14.08 4.19
N ASP A 195 1.42 14.88 5.21
CA ASP A 195 2.67 15.64 5.32
C ASP A 195 3.49 15.11 6.51
N GLU A 196 4.62 14.44 6.26
CA GLU A 196 5.59 14.12 7.30
C GLU A 196 6.68 15.18 7.32
N ARG A 197 6.53 16.15 8.25
CA ARG A 197 7.39 17.34 8.31
C ARG A 197 7.90 17.59 9.71
N VAL A 198 9.21 17.80 9.83
CA VAL A 198 9.89 18.15 11.07
C VAL A 198 10.74 19.40 10.82
N PHE A 199 10.81 20.34 11.78
CA PHE A 199 11.49 21.62 11.60
C PHE A 199 12.97 21.44 11.21
N PHE A 200 13.74 20.66 11.97
CA PHE A 200 15.10 20.24 11.63
C PHE A 200 15.13 18.76 11.22
N GLY A 201 14.42 18.41 10.14
CA GLY A 201 14.29 17.04 9.67
C GLY A 201 13.58 16.96 8.33
N PRO A 202 12.97 15.83 7.99
CA PRO A 202 12.32 15.61 6.71
C PRO A 202 11.19 16.60 6.45
N LYS A 203 10.95 16.90 5.18
CA LYS A 203 9.83 17.68 4.67
C LYS A 203 9.22 16.93 3.51
N LEU A 204 8.67 15.74 3.83
CA LEU A 204 8.10 14.82 2.87
C LEU A 204 6.59 15.04 2.74
N GLU A 205 6.11 15.18 1.52
CA GLU A 205 4.70 15.33 1.18
C GLU A 205 4.26 14.15 0.33
N LEU A 206 3.26 13.41 0.81
CA LEU A 206 2.66 12.29 0.12
C LEU A 206 1.27 12.67 -0.37
N TRP A 207 1.05 12.64 -1.67
CA TRP A 207 -0.27 12.58 -2.25
C TRP A 207 -0.63 11.14 -2.58
N THR A 208 -1.74 10.68 -2.02
CA THR A 208 -2.34 9.38 -2.28
C THR A 208 -3.60 9.55 -3.09
N GLU A 209 -3.78 8.72 -4.11
CA GLU A 209 -5.03 8.57 -4.84
C GLU A 209 -5.45 7.08 -4.85
N ILE A 210 -6.68 6.82 -4.44
CA ILE A 210 -7.32 5.51 -4.57
C ILE A 210 -8.42 5.66 -5.59
N SER A 211 -8.34 4.89 -6.69
CA SER A 211 -9.27 5.00 -7.81
C SER A 211 -9.87 3.66 -8.21
N THR A 212 -11.13 3.71 -8.63
CA THR A 212 -11.86 2.55 -9.18
C THR A 212 -12.84 3.00 -10.25
N VAL A 213 -13.26 2.06 -11.09
CA VAL A 213 -14.30 2.29 -12.10
C VAL A 213 -15.60 1.63 -11.64
N PRO A 214 -16.77 2.28 -11.80
CA PRO A 214 -18.06 1.67 -11.48
C PRO A 214 -18.22 0.26 -12.09
N GLY A 215 -18.63 -0.73 -11.27
CA GLY A 215 -18.79 -2.12 -11.66
C GLY A 215 -17.49 -2.95 -11.78
N SER A 216 -16.32 -2.37 -11.50
CA SER A 216 -15.03 -3.08 -11.56
C SER A 216 -14.78 -3.94 -10.32
N SER A 217 -14.03 -5.05 -10.50
CA SER A 217 -13.44 -5.84 -9.40
C SER A 217 -12.02 -5.38 -9.03
N THR A 218 -11.57 -4.23 -9.56
CA THR A 218 -10.23 -3.70 -9.36
C THR A 218 -10.24 -2.28 -8.83
N PHE A 219 -9.17 -1.92 -8.13
CA PHE A 219 -8.86 -0.54 -7.76
C PHE A 219 -7.35 -0.31 -7.87
N THR A 220 -6.96 0.94 -7.94
CA THR A 220 -5.55 1.34 -8.03
C THR A 220 -5.21 2.29 -6.88
N ILE A 221 -4.07 2.06 -6.25
CA ILE A 221 -3.43 2.97 -5.31
C ILE A 221 -2.30 3.66 -6.08
N SER A 222 -2.33 4.99 -6.13
CA SER A 222 -1.31 5.81 -6.80
C SER A 222 -0.80 6.86 -5.85
N ASP A 223 0.46 6.77 -5.49
CA ASP A 223 1.11 7.67 -4.55
C ASP A 223 2.16 8.52 -5.27
N THR A 224 2.28 9.78 -4.87
CA THR A 224 3.36 10.68 -5.29
C THR A 224 4.01 11.28 -4.06
N LEU A 225 5.25 10.89 -3.81
CA LEU A 225 6.08 11.37 -2.71
C LEU A 225 6.99 12.48 -3.21
N THR A 226 6.96 13.65 -2.58
CA THR A 226 7.77 14.82 -2.94
C THR A 226 8.60 15.28 -1.76
N ASN A 227 9.88 15.54 -1.99
CA ASN A 227 10.73 16.24 -1.04
C ASN A 227 10.48 17.76 -1.16
N ARG A 228 9.90 18.36 -0.14
CA ARG A 228 9.62 19.81 -0.03
C ARG A 228 10.72 20.57 0.73
N GLY A 229 11.80 19.88 1.12
CA GLY A 229 12.97 20.48 1.75
C GLY A 229 13.97 21.03 0.75
N SER A 230 14.97 21.75 1.28
CA SER A 230 16.09 22.33 0.53
C SER A 230 17.28 21.37 0.35
N GLU A 231 17.27 20.27 1.10
CA GLU A 231 18.33 19.25 1.09
C GLU A 231 17.83 17.92 0.53
N SER A 232 18.76 17.07 0.11
CA SER A 232 18.45 15.70 -0.32
C SER A 232 17.96 14.90 0.88
N GLN A 233 16.80 14.24 0.74
CA GLN A 233 16.13 13.50 1.80
C GLN A 233 16.10 12.01 1.49
N GLU A 234 16.52 11.18 2.44
CA GLU A 234 16.28 9.74 2.42
C GLU A 234 14.80 9.45 2.65
N PHE A 235 14.32 8.37 2.02
CA PHE A 235 13.00 7.86 2.27
C PHE A 235 12.93 6.34 2.10
N MET A 236 11.99 5.74 2.81
CA MET A 236 11.58 4.34 2.66
C MET A 236 10.07 4.27 2.58
N LEU A 237 9.53 3.37 1.78
CA LEU A 237 8.09 3.18 1.62
C LEU A 237 7.79 1.69 1.42
N ILE A 238 6.92 1.15 2.29
CA ILE A 238 6.41 -0.22 2.21
C ILE A 238 4.89 -0.16 2.27
N TYR A 239 4.22 -0.93 1.42
CA TYR A 239 2.76 -1.10 1.40
C TYR A 239 2.40 -2.40 2.12
N HIS A 240 2.09 -2.31 3.39
CA HIS A 240 1.84 -3.45 4.28
C HIS A 240 0.39 -3.94 4.12
N ALA A 241 0.16 -4.81 3.12
CA ALA A 241 -1.17 -5.35 2.83
C ALA A 241 -1.41 -6.67 3.57
N ASN A 242 -2.46 -6.72 4.40
CA ASN A 242 -2.72 -7.74 5.41
C ASN A 242 -3.93 -8.60 5.06
N TYR A 243 -3.78 -9.90 5.07
CA TYR A 243 -4.82 -10.82 4.66
C TYR A 243 -5.09 -11.86 5.74
N GLY A 244 -6.36 -11.94 6.16
CA GLY A 244 -6.90 -12.98 7.02
C GLY A 244 -7.89 -13.88 6.26
N SER A 245 -8.74 -14.59 6.98
CA SER A 245 -9.85 -15.34 6.38
C SER A 245 -10.81 -14.39 5.65
N PRO A 246 -11.42 -14.80 4.51
CA PRO A 246 -11.44 -16.16 3.96
C PRO A 246 -10.30 -16.48 2.99
N LEU A 247 -9.44 -15.54 2.65
CA LEU A 247 -8.33 -15.79 1.72
C LEU A 247 -7.22 -16.60 2.39
N LEU A 248 -6.85 -16.23 3.62
CA LEU A 248 -5.86 -16.95 4.39
C LEU A 248 -6.52 -18.11 5.16
N GLU A 249 -6.10 -19.32 4.84
CA GLU A 249 -6.51 -20.57 5.48
C GLU A 249 -5.42 -21.62 5.34
N GLN A 250 -5.54 -22.76 6.01
CA GLN A 250 -4.64 -23.90 5.78
C GLN A 250 -4.68 -24.30 4.30
N GLY A 251 -3.51 -24.37 3.67
CA GLY A 251 -3.37 -24.71 2.25
C GLY A 251 -3.51 -23.51 1.30
N ALA A 252 -3.77 -22.31 1.81
CA ALA A 252 -3.66 -21.09 1.00
C ALA A 252 -2.23 -20.94 0.43
N LYS A 253 -2.09 -20.27 -0.72
CA LYS A 253 -0.81 -20.18 -1.44
C LYS A 253 -0.53 -18.75 -1.90
N LEU A 254 0.71 -18.32 -1.74
CA LEU A 254 1.25 -17.16 -2.44
C LEU A 254 1.84 -17.61 -3.78
N MET A 255 1.32 -17.07 -4.87
CA MET A 255 1.86 -17.20 -6.21
C MET A 255 2.68 -15.96 -6.56
N VAL A 256 3.93 -16.13 -6.90
CA VAL A 256 4.83 -15.07 -7.37
C VAL A 256 5.91 -15.68 -8.28
N ALA A 257 6.21 -14.99 -9.37
CA ALA A 257 7.40 -15.29 -10.17
C ALA A 257 8.61 -14.68 -9.45
N ALA A 258 9.38 -15.51 -8.75
CA ALA A 258 10.49 -15.07 -7.92
C ALA A 258 11.84 -15.53 -8.47
N GLU A 259 12.78 -14.61 -8.55
CA GLU A 259 14.18 -14.89 -8.82
C GLU A 259 14.83 -15.52 -7.60
N ARG A 260 14.62 -14.90 -6.42
CA ARG A 260 15.24 -15.30 -5.16
C ARG A 260 14.29 -15.09 -3.99
N VAL A 261 14.37 -16.01 -3.03
CA VAL A 261 13.70 -15.92 -1.72
C VAL A 261 14.73 -16.17 -0.64
N ALA A 262 14.82 -15.25 0.32
CA ALA A 262 15.68 -15.39 1.48
C ALA A 262 14.86 -15.30 2.78
N PRO A 263 15.13 -16.12 3.80
CA PRO A 263 14.54 -15.96 5.12
C PRO A 263 15.10 -14.70 5.77
N PHE A 264 14.27 -14.00 6.53
CA PHE A 264 14.67 -12.76 7.22
C PHE A 264 15.62 -13.01 8.39
N ASN A 265 15.48 -14.17 9.04
CA ASN A 265 16.26 -14.60 10.19
C ASN A 265 16.39 -16.13 10.26
N ASP A 266 17.18 -16.63 11.22
CA ASP A 266 17.42 -18.07 11.40
C ASP A 266 16.15 -18.84 11.77
N HIS A 267 15.15 -18.19 12.39
CA HIS A 267 13.86 -18.84 12.68
C HIS A 267 13.11 -19.11 11.38
N ALA A 268 12.95 -18.12 10.52
CA ALA A 268 12.29 -18.25 9.22
C ALA A 268 13.04 -19.23 8.30
N ALA A 269 14.38 -19.34 8.43
CA ALA A 269 15.20 -20.28 7.66
C ALA A 269 14.79 -21.75 7.86
N LYS A 270 14.30 -22.11 9.05
CA LYS A 270 13.84 -23.48 9.37
C LYS A 270 12.63 -23.91 8.55
N ALA A 271 11.85 -22.95 8.04
CA ALA A 271 10.62 -23.18 7.31
C ALA A 271 10.67 -22.71 5.85
N VAL A 272 11.85 -22.31 5.34
CA VAL A 272 11.98 -21.68 4.03
C VAL A 272 11.49 -22.55 2.87
N ASN A 273 11.53 -23.86 2.98
CA ASN A 273 11.02 -24.77 1.93
C ASN A 273 9.49 -24.71 1.74
N ARG A 274 8.77 -24.10 2.67
CA ARG A 274 7.30 -23.89 2.61
C ARG A 274 6.93 -22.40 2.69
N TRP A 275 7.82 -21.53 2.26
CA TRP A 275 7.64 -20.09 2.33
C TRP A 275 6.32 -19.62 1.70
N ASN A 276 5.90 -20.20 0.58
CA ASN A 276 4.75 -19.78 -0.23
C ASN A 276 3.42 -20.50 0.13
N THR A 277 3.40 -21.33 1.18
CA THR A 277 2.18 -22.01 1.64
C THR A 277 1.88 -21.67 3.09
N TYR A 278 0.61 -21.74 3.47
CA TYR A 278 0.17 -21.33 4.81
C TYR A 278 -0.38 -22.52 5.59
N ALA A 279 -0.04 -22.55 6.88
CA ALA A 279 -0.52 -23.55 7.82
C ALA A 279 -1.86 -23.13 8.46
N ALA A 280 -2.52 -24.08 9.14
CA ALA A 280 -3.64 -23.79 10.02
C ALA A 280 -3.21 -22.87 11.18
N PRO A 281 -4.16 -22.14 11.80
CA PRO A 281 -3.88 -21.35 12.98
C PRO A 281 -3.27 -22.21 14.10
N LYS A 282 -2.19 -21.72 14.73
CA LYS A 282 -1.46 -22.42 15.78
C LYS A 282 -1.11 -21.48 16.92
N SER A 283 -1.55 -21.76 18.14
CA SER A 283 -1.14 -21.03 19.34
C SER A 283 0.39 -21.07 19.52
N GLY A 284 1.00 -19.93 19.89
CA GLY A 284 2.43 -19.81 20.10
C GLY A 284 3.26 -19.91 18.81
N PHE A 285 2.64 -19.68 17.63
CA PHE A 285 3.40 -19.56 16.39
C PHE A 285 4.33 -18.35 16.46
N VAL A 286 5.59 -18.55 16.09
CA VAL A 286 6.56 -17.47 15.93
C VAL A 286 6.55 -17.05 14.46
N GLU A 287 6.44 -15.77 14.21
CA GLU A 287 6.35 -15.22 12.84
C GLU A 287 7.52 -15.65 11.95
N GLU A 288 7.21 -15.86 10.69
CA GLU A 288 8.18 -16.15 9.63
C GLU A 288 8.13 -15.01 8.61
N VAL A 289 9.27 -14.39 8.32
CA VAL A 289 9.38 -13.32 7.33
C VAL A 289 10.32 -13.76 6.21
N TYR A 290 9.93 -13.47 4.97
CA TYR A 290 10.71 -13.78 3.78
C TYR A 290 10.90 -12.56 2.90
N GLN A 291 12.12 -12.40 2.43
CA GLN A 291 12.53 -11.39 1.46
C GLN A 291 12.44 -12.01 0.06
N ILE A 292 11.59 -11.45 -0.79
CA ILE A 292 11.32 -11.97 -2.13
C ILE A 292 11.79 -10.94 -3.15
N PHE A 293 12.53 -11.40 -4.15
CA PHE A 293 12.99 -10.65 -5.31
C PHE A 293 12.19 -11.13 -6.52
N PRO A 294 11.12 -10.42 -6.92
CA PRO A 294 10.28 -10.88 -8.01
C PRO A 294 10.95 -10.71 -9.37
N PHE A 295 10.57 -11.55 -10.33
CA PHE A 295 10.80 -11.26 -11.74
C PHE A 295 9.81 -10.21 -12.27
N ALA A 296 10.25 -9.46 -13.28
CA ALA A 296 9.39 -8.55 -14.05
C ALA A 296 9.23 -9.03 -15.49
N ASP A 297 8.13 -8.60 -16.10
CA ASP A 297 7.94 -8.68 -17.55
C ASP A 297 8.80 -7.62 -18.31
N GLU A 298 8.69 -7.57 -19.64
CA GLU A 298 9.42 -6.65 -20.50
C GLU A 298 9.10 -5.18 -20.20
N GLN A 299 7.94 -4.88 -19.62
CA GLN A 299 7.53 -3.54 -19.20
C GLN A 299 8.02 -3.21 -17.78
N GLY A 300 8.72 -4.12 -17.12
CA GLY A 300 9.23 -3.97 -15.77
C GLY A 300 8.15 -4.18 -14.69
N ARG A 301 7.04 -4.87 -15.00
CA ARG A 301 5.93 -5.14 -14.08
C ARG A 301 5.98 -6.55 -13.54
N THR A 302 5.53 -6.70 -12.30
CA THR A 302 5.32 -7.99 -11.65
C THR A 302 3.89 -8.13 -11.15
N THR A 303 3.47 -9.36 -10.95
CA THR A 303 2.17 -9.70 -10.37
C THR A 303 2.34 -10.78 -9.33
N ILE A 304 1.71 -10.61 -8.17
CA ILE A 304 1.55 -11.66 -7.17
C ILE A 304 0.08 -11.98 -6.98
N GLN A 305 -0.20 -13.15 -6.42
CA GLN A 305 -1.56 -13.55 -6.07
C GLN A 305 -1.55 -14.37 -4.77
N LEU A 306 -2.36 -13.97 -3.79
CA LEU A 306 -2.76 -14.84 -2.70
C LEU A 306 -4.05 -15.54 -3.11
N GLN A 307 -4.07 -16.88 -3.05
CA GLN A 307 -5.26 -17.66 -3.33
C GLN A 307 -5.58 -18.60 -2.15
N ASN A 308 -6.86 -18.80 -1.90
CA ASN A 308 -7.31 -19.77 -0.90
C ASN A 308 -6.98 -21.22 -1.32
N ALA A 309 -7.11 -22.16 -0.38
CA ALA A 309 -6.75 -23.56 -0.61
C ALA A 309 -7.52 -24.22 -1.78
N ARG A 310 -8.78 -23.82 -1.99
CA ARG A 310 -9.63 -24.32 -3.08
C ARG A 310 -9.34 -23.70 -4.44
N GLY A 311 -8.57 -22.61 -4.49
CA GLY A 311 -8.27 -21.88 -5.71
C GLY A 311 -9.51 -21.23 -6.37
N ASN A 312 -10.51 -20.85 -5.59
CA ASN A 312 -11.73 -20.20 -6.07
C ASN A 312 -11.94 -18.78 -5.52
N ARG A 313 -11.06 -18.30 -4.67
CA ARG A 313 -10.96 -16.92 -4.19
C ARG A 313 -9.51 -16.48 -4.24
N GLY A 314 -9.28 -15.26 -4.66
CA GLY A 314 -7.93 -14.72 -4.74
C GLY A 314 -7.89 -13.20 -4.72
N VAL A 315 -6.70 -12.67 -4.49
CA VAL A 315 -6.36 -11.27 -4.68
C VAL A 315 -5.03 -11.18 -5.40
N ALA A 316 -4.96 -10.35 -6.41
CA ALA A 316 -3.72 -10.06 -7.13
C ALA A 316 -3.28 -8.62 -6.89
N MET A 317 -1.99 -8.40 -6.73
CA MET A 317 -1.36 -7.09 -6.78
C MET A 317 -0.40 -7.03 -7.96
N ASN A 318 -0.48 -5.94 -8.75
CA ASN A 318 0.37 -5.68 -9.89
C ASN A 318 1.05 -4.32 -9.76
N TRP A 319 2.38 -4.27 -9.92
CA TRP A 319 3.15 -3.03 -9.82
C TRP A 319 4.43 -3.07 -10.67
N SER A 320 5.14 -1.95 -10.77
CA SER A 320 6.44 -1.87 -11.44
C SER A 320 7.59 -2.09 -10.46
N LEU A 321 8.53 -3.00 -10.77
CA LEU A 321 9.75 -3.20 -9.98
C LEU A 321 10.69 -2.00 -10.03
N LYS A 322 10.57 -1.10 -11.02
CA LYS A 322 11.29 0.18 -11.02
C LYS A 322 10.83 1.12 -9.91
N GLN A 323 9.58 0.94 -9.44
CA GLN A 323 9.00 1.73 -8.34
C GLN A 323 9.21 1.03 -6.99
N LEU A 324 8.86 -0.26 -6.90
CA LEU A 324 8.89 -1.08 -5.70
C LEU A 324 9.62 -2.39 -6.02
N PRO A 325 10.95 -2.43 -5.88
CA PRO A 325 11.76 -3.57 -6.33
C PRO A 325 11.66 -4.81 -5.46
N TYR A 326 11.15 -4.67 -4.23
CA TYR A 326 11.15 -5.74 -3.23
C TYR A 326 9.75 -6.12 -2.81
N LEU A 327 9.60 -7.38 -2.37
CA LEU A 327 8.39 -7.90 -1.75
C LEU A 327 8.77 -8.57 -0.43
N THR A 328 8.22 -8.10 0.68
CA THR A 328 8.25 -8.80 1.96
C THR A 328 7.01 -9.68 2.08
N GLN A 329 7.19 -10.91 2.53
CA GLN A 329 6.11 -11.77 3.00
C GLN A 329 6.27 -11.97 4.50
N TRP A 330 5.31 -11.46 5.27
CA TRP A 330 5.17 -11.71 6.69
C TRP A 330 4.11 -12.77 6.93
N LYS A 331 4.44 -13.85 7.63
CA LYS A 331 3.52 -14.94 7.99
C LYS A 331 3.36 -14.97 9.49
N ASN A 332 2.14 -14.70 9.96
CA ASN A 332 1.77 -14.78 11.37
C ASN A 332 0.56 -15.70 11.52
N THR A 333 0.80 -17.02 11.39
CA THR A 333 -0.25 -18.04 11.48
C THR A 333 -0.51 -18.46 12.94
N VAL A 334 -0.60 -17.47 13.86
CA VAL A 334 -1.00 -17.65 15.26
C VAL A 334 -2.46 -18.09 15.38
N ALA A 335 -2.94 -18.32 16.61
CA ALA A 335 -4.36 -18.57 16.85
C ALA A 335 -5.21 -17.41 16.31
N LYS A 336 -6.45 -17.69 15.87
CA LYS A 336 -7.34 -16.64 15.32
C LYS A 336 -7.59 -15.51 16.30
N THR A 337 -7.71 -15.81 17.59
CA THR A 337 -7.85 -14.82 18.66
C THR A 337 -6.67 -13.88 18.80
N ASP A 338 -5.49 -14.31 18.36
CA ASP A 338 -4.24 -13.56 18.43
C ASP A 338 -3.89 -12.89 17.10
N GLY A 339 -4.77 -12.99 16.09
CA GLY A 339 -4.64 -12.32 14.81
C GLY A 339 -3.97 -13.15 13.73
N TYR A 340 -4.61 -14.25 13.32
CA TYR A 340 -4.19 -15.07 12.16
C TYR A 340 -4.16 -14.24 10.88
N VAL A 341 -2.96 -13.94 10.37
CA VAL A 341 -2.75 -12.98 9.28
C VAL A 341 -1.46 -13.26 8.48
N THR A 342 -1.42 -12.80 7.24
CA THR A 342 -0.18 -12.65 6.46
C THR A 342 -0.10 -11.25 5.86
N GLY A 343 1.10 -10.66 5.86
CA GLY A 343 1.43 -9.44 5.12
C GLY A 343 2.06 -9.77 3.77
N LEU A 344 1.65 -9.08 2.71
CA LEU A 344 2.31 -9.08 1.40
C LEU A 344 2.65 -7.63 1.07
N GLU A 345 3.94 -7.31 1.05
CA GLU A 345 4.40 -5.96 1.25
C GLU A 345 5.37 -5.50 0.14
N PRO A 346 4.85 -5.03 -1.00
CA PRO A 346 5.70 -4.35 -1.97
C PRO A 346 6.36 -3.11 -1.37
N GLY A 347 7.66 -2.93 -1.56
CA GLY A 347 8.39 -1.82 -0.95
C GLY A 347 9.62 -1.34 -1.73
N THR A 348 10.11 -0.17 -1.34
CA THR A 348 11.39 0.37 -1.81
C THR A 348 12.59 -0.27 -1.11
N SER A 349 12.32 -0.99 0.00
CA SER A 349 13.27 -1.68 0.86
C SER A 349 12.61 -2.87 1.53
N PHE A 350 13.37 -3.69 2.22
CA PHE A 350 12.86 -4.66 3.18
C PHE A 350 12.65 -4.00 4.56
N PRO A 351 11.94 -4.65 5.51
CA PRO A 351 11.61 -4.07 6.80
C PRO A 351 12.73 -4.17 7.86
N HIS A 352 13.99 -4.16 7.46
CA HIS A 352 15.09 -4.00 8.40
C HIS A 352 15.15 -2.55 8.92
N ASN A 353 15.92 -2.32 9.97
CA ASN A 353 16.25 -0.97 10.42
C ASN A 353 16.86 -0.15 9.26
N ARG A 354 16.63 1.16 9.23
CA ARG A 354 17.13 2.04 8.16
C ARG A 354 18.65 1.99 7.98
N SER A 355 19.41 1.87 9.07
CA SER A 355 20.87 1.74 8.99
C SER A 355 21.31 0.49 8.22
N TRP A 356 20.63 -0.63 8.45
CA TRP A 356 20.83 -1.87 7.69
C TRP A 356 20.49 -1.68 6.21
N GLU A 357 19.29 -1.18 5.93
CA GLU A 357 18.85 -0.95 4.55
C GLU A 357 19.73 0.04 3.79
N ARG A 358 20.25 1.06 4.49
CA ARG A 358 21.22 2.01 3.93
C ARG A 358 22.55 1.32 3.59
N ALA A 359 23.09 0.51 4.48
CA ALA A 359 24.33 -0.25 4.24
C ALA A 359 24.16 -1.27 3.10
N ALA A 360 22.96 -1.83 2.94
CA ALA A 360 22.61 -2.72 1.82
C ALA A 360 22.26 -1.98 0.52
N GLY A 361 22.35 -0.65 0.47
CA GLY A 361 22.07 0.16 -0.72
C GLY A 361 20.59 0.30 -1.09
N ARG A 362 19.66 0.00 -0.16
CA ARG A 362 18.21 -0.03 -0.42
C ARG A 362 17.44 1.18 0.12
N VAL A 363 18.11 2.19 0.66
CA VAL A 363 17.47 3.45 1.06
C VAL A 363 17.50 4.43 -0.11
N SER A 364 16.32 4.82 -0.56
CA SER A 364 16.16 5.77 -1.66
C SER A 364 16.35 7.22 -1.21
N LYS A 365 16.72 8.13 -2.16
CA LYS A 365 16.88 9.57 -1.90
C LYS A 365 16.06 10.40 -2.90
N LEU A 366 15.55 11.53 -2.45
CA LEU A 366 14.91 12.56 -3.25
C LEU A 366 15.70 13.86 -3.14
N LYS A 367 16.10 14.45 -4.25
CA LYS A 367 16.66 15.80 -4.31
C LYS A 367 15.60 16.83 -3.91
N PRO A 368 15.99 18.08 -3.55
CA PRO A 368 15.05 19.17 -3.36
C PRO A 368 14.05 19.30 -4.51
N GLY A 369 12.75 19.36 -4.17
CA GLY A 369 11.66 19.46 -5.14
C GLY A 369 11.39 18.19 -5.97
N GLN A 370 12.21 17.16 -5.86
CA GLN A 370 12.01 15.93 -6.62
C GLN A 370 10.80 15.15 -6.09
N ALA A 371 10.04 14.60 -7.05
CA ALA A 371 8.95 13.67 -6.76
C ALA A 371 9.24 12.29 -7.33
N ARG A 372 8.69 11.26 -6.66
CA ARG A 372 8.67 9.87 -7.14
C ARG A 372 7.26 9.30 -6.98
N SER A 373 6.78 8.64 -8.04
CA SER A 373 5.44 8.04 -8.04
C SER A 373 5.50 6.53 -7.90
N PHE A 374 4.47 5.98 -7.27
CA PHE A 374 4.28 4.56 -7.01
C PHE A 374 2.85 4.19 -7.39
N SER A 375 2.65 3.01 -7.98
CA SER A 375 1.31 2.56 -8.33
C SER A 375 1.18 1.05 -8.13
N ILE A 376 0.12 0.65 -7.43
CA ILE A 376 -0.25 -0.74 -7.21
C ILE A 376 -1.70 -0.91 -7.67
N GLN A 377 -1.93 -1.78 -8.64
CA GLN A 377 -3.26 -2.21 -9.01
C GLN A 377 -3.62 -3.48 -8.22
N VAL A 378 -4.78 -3.47 -7.60
CA VAL A 378 -5.32 -4.59 -6.81
C VAL A 378 -6.56 -5.12 -7.53
N GLY A 379 -6.60 -6.43 -7.76
CA GLY A 379 -7.75 -7.12 -8.37
C GLY A 379 -8.22 -8.26 -7.48
N ILE A 380 -9.51 -8.29 -7.18
CA ILE A 380 -10.14 -9.35 -6.40
C ILE A 380 -10.75 -10.37 -7.35
N GLN A 381 -10.48 -11.66 -7.13
CA GLN A 381 -11.01 -12.77 -7.90
C GLN A 381 -12.02 -13.55 -7.05
N SER A 382 -13.26 -13.69 -7.56
CA SER A 382 -14.35 -14.45 -6.95
C SER A 382 -14.85 -15.51 -7.92
N GLY A 383 -14.01 -16.52 -8.14
CA GLY A 383 -14.28 -17.64 -9.06
C GLY A 383 -13.00 -18.35 -9.47
N LYS A 384 -13.12 -19.65 -9.72
CA LYS A 384 -11.96 -20.51 -10.08
C LYS A 384 -11.28 -20.03 -11.36
N GLU A 385 -12.04 -19.69 -12.38
CA GLU A 385 -11.51 -19.26 -13.68
C GLU A 385 -10.70 -17.97 -13.56
N GLU A 386 -11.18 -16.99 -12.77
CA GLU A 386 -10.47 -15.73 -12.54
C GLU A 386 -9.16 -15.97 -11.79
N VAL A 387 -9.17 -16.84 -10.75
CA VAL A 387 -7.98 -17.20 -9.98
C VAL A 387 -6.96 -17.90 -10.87
N GLU A 388 -7.38 -18.89 -11.65
CA GLU A 388 -6.51 -19.63 -12.58
C GLU A 388 -5.92 -18.72 -13.66
N ALA A 389 -6.69 -17.77 -14.19
CA ALA A 389 -6.22 -16.84 -15.20
C ALA A 389 -5.05 -15.98 -14.71
N VAL A 390 -5.11 -15.52 -13.45
CA VAL A 390 -3.99 -14.77 -12.83
C VAL A 390 -2.81 -15.70 -12.54
N ALA A 391 -3.06 -16.89 -11.97
CA ALA A 391 -2.01 -17.87 -11.71
C ALA A 391 -1.23 -18.23 -12.98
N LYS A 392 -1.93 -18.45 -14.10
CA LYS A 392 -1.31 -18.73 -15.41
C LYS A 392 -0.39 -17.59 -15.87
N LYS A 393 -0.78 -16.32 -15.66
CA LYS A 393 0.09 -15.17 -15.97
C LYS A 393 1.37 -15.17 -15.14
N ILE A 394 1.28 -15.48 -13.85
CA ILE A 394 2.44 -15.57 -12.95
C ILE A 394 3.36 -16.73 -13.36
N ILE A 395 2.79 -17.90 -13.66
CA ILE A 395 3.56 -19.06 -14.14
C ILE A 395 4.25 -18.74 -15.46
N LYS A 396 3.56 -18.07 -16.40
CA LYS A 396 4.15 -17.62 -17.66
C LYS A 396 5.30 -16.63 -17.41
N LEU A 397 5.16 -15.72 -16.46
CA LEU A 397 6.21 -14.77 -16.07
C LEU A 397 7.41 -15.51 -15.48
N GLN A 398 7.22 -16.54 -14.65
CA GLN A 398 8.31 -17.39 -14.15
C GLN A 398 9.01 -18.12 -15.30
N GLY A 399 8.26 -18.66 -16.25
CA GLY A 399 8.79 -19.46 -17.36
C GLY A 399 9.56 -20.68 -16.83
N ASN A 400 10.69 -20.99 -17.47
CA ASN A 400 11.56 -22.11 -17.07
C ASN A 400 12.62 -21.73 -16.01
N ARG A 401 12.58 -20.48 -15.50
CA ARG A 401 13.53 -20.00 -14.49
C ARG A 401 13.24 -20.63 -13.13
N ARG A 402 14.28 -21.07 -12.45
CA ARG A 402 14.15 -21.61 -11.09
C ARG A 402 14.29 -20.49 -10.07
N THR A 403 13.47 -20.53 -9.03
CA THR A 403 13.64 -19.65 -7.87
C THR A 403 14.80 -20.14 -7.01
N LEU A 404 15.76 -19.26 -6.72
CA LEU A 404 16.81 -19.51 -5.75
C LEU A 404 16.25 -19.33 -4.34
N VAL A 405 16.01 -20.43 -3.63
CA VAL A 405 15.60 -20.41 -2.23
C VAL A 405 16.84 -20.51 -1.35
N GLN A 406 17.18 -19.44 -0.64
CA GLN A 406 18.34 -19.38 0.24
C GLN A 406 18.03 -20.09 1.57
N ALA A 407 18.96 -20.94 2.01
CA ALA A 407 18.82 -21.66 3.27
C ALA A 407 19.14 -20.80 4.53
N LYS A 408 19.77 -19.64 4.33
CA LYS A 408 20.21 -18.74 5.41
C LYS A 408 19.78 -17.29 5.12
N PRO A 409 19.60 -16.47 6.17
CA PRO A 409 19.37 -15.05 6.02
C PRO A 409 20.48 -14.36 5.22
N GLU A 410 20.18 -13.20 4.66
CA GLU A 410 21.21 -12.32 4.11
C GLU A 410 22.21 -11.91 5.21
N PRO A 411 23.50 -11.85 4.89
CA PRO A 411 24.50 -11.43 5.88
C PRO A 411 24.25 -10.00 6.30
N ASN A 412 24.54 -9.69 7.58
CA ASN A 412 24.46 -8.33 8.09
C ASN A 412 25.45 -7.43 7.35
N PRO A 413 24.99 -6.38 6.60
CA PRO A 413 25.85 -5.49 5.85
C PRO A 413 26.55 -4.44 6.74
N LEU A 414 26.14 -4.31 8.00
CA LEU A 414 26.78 -3.39 8.94
C LEU A 414 28.16 -3.91 9.35
N PRO A 415 29.14 -3.03 9.54
CA PRO A 415 30.43 -3.41 10.14
C PRO A 415 30.19 -4.12 11.47
N LYS A 416 30.94 -5.18 11.73
CA LYS A 416 30.97 -5.77 13.07
C LYS A 416 31.42 -4.68 14.04
N THR A 417 30.62 -4.37 15.05
CA THR A 417 31.09 -3.59 16.18
C THR A 417 32.20 -4.40 16.84
N GLU A 418 33.42 -3.90 16.79
CA GLU A 418 34.46 -4.43 17.67
C GLU A 418 33.95 -4.20 19.11
N ASP A 419 33.73 -5.29 19.83
CA ASP A 419 33.40 -5.25 21.24
C ASP A 419 34.57 -4.52 21.95
N LYS A 420 34.26 -3.28 22.41
CA LYS A 420 35.17 -2.49 23.24
C LYS A 420 34.87 -2.77 24.69
#